data_20b509f52896888dedae56cfdaeb8231
#
_entry.id   20b509f52896888dedae56cfdaeb8231
#
_cell.length_a   1.000
_cell.length_b   1.000
_cell.length_c   1.000
_cell.angle_alpha   90.00
_cell.angle_beta   90.00
_cell.angle_gamma   90.00
#
_symmetry.space_group_name_H-M   'P 1'
#
loop_
_entity.id
_entity.type
_entity.pdbx_description
1 polymer ?
#
loop_
_entity_poly.entity_id
_entity_poly.type
_entity_poly.pdbx_seq_one_letter_code
_entity_poly.pdbx_strand_id
1 'polypeptide(L)'
;SGLRSYVDTNALFGRIAVRSQGIYLSISRKYAETSYPNLLNTDFLALGEKASAACAGNSESSEAIWTTLTDLMTSCIGFVVYLALLTNLNLWLAALVAATTAVSYFASKRINEWGYLHRSEELELTKRIEYANKTATSREFAKDIRMFGLRGWLEDLWGSTMRLYSAFCAKRERKYIWANIIDIVLTFLRNGIAYAFLIGITVKNGLPASQFLLYFAALSGFAQWVVEILDKLSVMHKQSLDISTIREFLDWDEPFDLNGGERIAFEPNKQYEIRLDDVSFRYPKADKDTLSHINLTVHPGEKLAIVGLNGAGKTTLVKLVCGFLDPTEGRILLNGEDIRKFNRNDYYALFSAVFQEFSVLDVTVKENVAQCVDGIDEA
;
A
#
# COMPACT_ATOMS: atom_id res chain seq x y z
N SER A 1 -2.57 13.40 -31.84
CA SER A 1 -1.44 13.18 -30.91
C SER A 1 -1.10 14.42 -30.08
N GLY A 2 -0.97 15.62 -30.69
CA GLY A 2 -0.61 16.85 -29.98
C GLY A 2 -1.62 17.32 -28.94
N LEU A 3 -2.92 17.22 -29.23
CA LEU A 3 -3.97 17.58 -28.28
C LEU A 3 -3.95 16.68 -27.03
N ARG A 4 -3.74 15.38 -27.22
CA ARG A 4 -3.62 14.41 -26.11
C ARG A 4 -2.40 14.75 -25.23
N SER A 5 -1.24 14.99 -25.84
CA SER A 5 -0.02 15.38 -25.11
C SER A 5 -0.22 16.67 -24.30
N TYR A 6 -0.90 17.66 -24.86
CA TYR A 6 -1.22 18.91 -24.18
C TYR A 6 -2.14 18.71 -22.98
N VAL A 7 -3.21 17.92 -23.15
CA VAL A 7 -4.16 17.61 -22.07
C VAL A 7 -3.49 16.79 -20.97
N ASP A 8 -2.69 15.77 -21.34
CA ASP A 8 -1.96 14.94 -20.37
C ASP A 8 -0.96 15.75 -19.55
N THR A 9 -0.23 16.69 -20.19
CA THR A 9 0.73 17.54 -19.48
C THR A 9 0.02 18.49 -18.51
N ASN A 10 -1.07 19.13 -18.92
CA ASN A 10 -1.83 20.03 -18.04
C ASN A 10 -2.56 19.33 -16.91
N ALA A 11 -3.06 18.10 -17.14
CA ALA A 11 -3.71 17.31 -16.11
C ALA A 11 -2.71 16.68 -15.13
N LEU A 12 -1.44 16.53 -15.49
CA LEU A 12 -0.42 15.88 -14.68
C LEU A 12 -0.24 16.54 -13.32
N PHE A 13 -0.12 17.86 -13.28
CA PHE A 13 0.05 18.60 -12.03
C PHE A 13 -1.12 18.43 -11.07
N GLY A 14 -2.37 18.45 -11.57
CA GLY A 14 -3.56 18.20 -10.76
C GLY A 14 -3.58 16.80 -10.19
N ARG A 15 -3.23 15.79 -10.99
CA ARG A 15 -3.14 14.39 -10.55
C ARG A 15 -2.08 14.18 -9.48
N ILE A 16 -0.89 14.74 -9.67
CA ILE A 16 0.20 14.71 -8.68
C ILE A 16 -0.23 15.40 -7.39
N ALA A 17 -0.90 16.54 -7.46
CA ALA A 17 -1.38 17.24 -6.28
C ALA A 17 -2.40 16.42 -5.48
N VAL A 18 -3.37 15.79 -6.15
CA VAL A 18 -4.35 14.91 -5.50
C VAL A 18 -3.64 13.72 -4.82
N ARG A 19 -2.69 13.07 -5.52
CA ARG A 19 -1.94 11.96 -4.96
C ARG A 19 -1.06 12.38 -3.77
N SER A 20 -0.25 13.43 -3.93
CA SER A 20 0.76 13.81 -2.94
C SER A 20 0.17 14.62 -1.77
N GLN A 21 -0.65 15.63 -2.05
CA GLN A 21 -1.20 16.51 -1.02
C GLN A 21 -2.55 16.01 -0.46
N GLY A 22 -3.32 15.28 -1.28
CA GLY A 22 -4.56 14.67 -0.81
C GLY A 22 -4.29 13.33 -0.11
N ILE A 23 -3.96 12.32 -0.90
CA ILE A 23 -3.95 10.93 -0.43
C ILE A 23 -2.73 10.62 0.45
N TYR A 24 -1.52 10.89 -0.04
CA TYR A 24 -0.28 10.58 0.69
C TYR A 24 -0.18 11.34 2.01
N LEU A 25 -0.57 12.63 2.02
CA LEU A 25 -0.60 13.42 3.25
C LEU A 25 -1.64 12.89 4.25
N SER A 26 -2.80 12.41 3.77
CA SER A 26 -3.81 11.79 4.63
C SER A 26 -3.30 10.50 5.28
N ILE A 27 -2.56 9.66 4.52
CA ILE A 27 -1.89 8.46 5.06
C ILE A 27 -0.86 8.86 6.13
N SER A 28 -0.03 9.88 5.84
CA SER A 28 0.99 10.36 6.79
C SER A 28 0.36 10.92 8.06
N ARG A 29 -0.76 11.66 7.94
CA ARG A 29 -1.53 12.13 9.09
C ARG A 29 -2.12 10.99 9.91
N LYS A 30 -2.70 9.97 9.25
CA LYS A 30 -3.22 8.79 9.94
C LYS A 30 -2.15 8.12 10.78
N TYR A 31 -0.91 7.99 10.27
CA TYR A 31 0.22 7.48 11.06
C TYR A 31 0.60 8.38 12.25
N ALA A 32 0.58 9.70 12.04
CA ALA A 32 0.97 10.66 13.07
C ALA A 32 -0.09 10.84 14.17
N GLU A 33 -1.36 10.73 13.80
CA GLU A 33 -2.50 11.03 14.66
C GLU A 33 -3.19 9.78 15.23
N THR A 34 -2.83 8.59 14.77
CA THR A 34 -3.45 7.33 15.25
C THR A 34 -3.09 7.04 16.69
N SER A 35 -3.97 6.33 17.38
CA SER A 35 -3.74 5.82 18.73
C SER A 35 -2.51 4.91 18.80
N TYR A 36 -1.72 5.05 19.85
CA TYR A 36 -0.48 4.30 20.01
C TYR A 36 -0.63 2.76 19.89
N PRO A 37 -1.72 2.11 20.37
CA PRO A 37 -1.95 0.68 20.16
C PRO A 37 -1.98 0.27 18.68
N ASN A 38 -2.46 1.12 17.77
CA ASN A 38 -2.44 0.84 16.34
C ASN A 38 -1.01 0.72 15.79
N LEU A 39 -0.07 1.54 16.29
CA LEU A 39 1.34 1.46 15.92
C LEU A 39 2.04 0.18 16.42
N LEU A 40 1.44 -0.54 17.38
CA LEU A 40 1.89 -1.86 17.84
C LEU A 40 1.22 -3.00 17.07
N ASN A 41 0.20 -2.71 16.25
CA ASN A 41 -0.54 -3.71 15.49
C ASN A 41 0.13 -3.97 14.14
N THR A 42 0.62 -5.20 13.97
CA THR A 42 1.29 -5.63 12.73
C THR A 42 0.39 -5.55 11.50
N ASP A 43 -0.92 -5.75 11.67
CA ASP A 43 -1.88 -5.74 10.57
C ASP A 43 -2.14 -4.30 10.10
N PHE A 44 -2.24 -3.34 11.03
CA PHE A 44 -2.30 -1.91 10.74
C PHE A 44 -1.06 -1.43 9.98
N LEU A 45 0.15 -1.79 10.48
CA LEU A 45 1.39 -1.40 9.82
C LEU A 45 1.52 -2.00 8.42
N ALA A 46 1.17 -3.28 8.26
CA ALA A 46 1.19 -3.94 6.95
C ALA A 46 0.18 -3.35 5.96
N LEU A 47 -1.01 -2.96 6.44
CA LEU A 47 -2.02 -2.30 5.63
C LEU A 47 -1.56 -0.90 5.20
N GLY A 48 -0.97 -0.13 6.12
CA GLY A 48 -0.43 1.20 5.85
C GLY A 48 0.76 1.19 4.89
N GLU A 49 1.64 0.16 4.95
CA GLU A 49 2.71 -0.05 3.97
C GLU A 49 2.12 -0.26 2.57
N LYS A 50 1.08 -1.09 2.44
CA LYS A 50 0.39 -1.31 1.15
C LYS A 50 -0.30 -0.04 0.65
N ALA A 51 -0.98 0.69 1.54
CA ALA A 51 -1.62 1.96 1.20
C ALA A 51 -0.61 3.00 0.72
N SER A 52 0.53 3.12 1.40
CA SER A 52 1.63 4.00 1.01
C SER A 52 2.23 3.60 -0.34
N ALA A 53 2.44 2.31 -0.59
CA ALA A 53 2.94 1.79 -1.87
C ALA A 53 2.01 2.15 -3.04
N ALA A 54 0.68 2.11 -2.84
CA ALA A 54 -0.30 2.49 -3.86
C ALA A 54 -0.27 3.98 -4.24
N CYS A 55 0.45 4.82 -3.48
CA CYS A 55 0.62 6.26 -3.69
C CYS A 55 2.07 6.68 -3.92
N ALA A 56 3.03 5.74 -3.95
CA ALA A 56 4.47 6.05 -3.91
C ALA A 56 4.99 6.75 -5.17
N GLY A 57 4.32 6.64 -6.31
CA GLY A 57 4.78 7.21 -7.58
C GLY A 57 3.67 7.48 -8.58
N ASN A 58 4.05 8.12 -9.70
CA ASN A 58 3.12 8.51 -10.76
C ASN A 58 2.57 7.29 -11.54
N SER A 59 3.23 6.14 -11.48
CA SER A 59 2.81 4.89 -12.09
C SER A 59 1.91 4.05 -11.17
N GLU A 60 1.79 4.45 -9.90
CA GLU A 60 1.00 3.71 -8.92
C GLU A 60 -0.49 4.00 -9.04
N SER A 61 -1.29 3.11 -8.46
CA SER A 61 -2.74 3.01 -8.68
C SER A 61 -3.50 4.31 -8.41
N SER A 62 -3.10 5.10 -7.41
CA SER A 62 -3.76 6.36 -7.04
C SER A 62 -3.68 7.45 -8.11
N GLU A 63 -2.66 7.42 -8.97
CA GLU A 63 -2.52 8.36 -10.09
C GLU A 63 -2.77 7.69 -11.45
N ALA A 64 -2.25 6.47 -11.65
CA ALA A 64 -2.36 5.74 -12.90
C ALA A 64 -3.82 5.44 -13.31
N ILE A 65 -4.76 5.39 -12.35
CA ILE A 65 -6.18 5.14 -12.63
C ILE A 65 -6.77 6.19 -13.59
N TRP A 66 -6.34 7.45 -13.50
CA TRP A 66 -6.81 8.51 -14.39
C TRP A 66 -6.38 8.29 -15.85
N THR A 67 -5.14 7.82 -16.03
CA THR A 67 -4.63 7.47 -17.36
C THR A 67 -5.35 6.24 -17.89
N THR A 68 -5.52 5.21 -17.06
CA THR A 68 -6.26 3.99 -17.42
C THR A 68 -7.70 4.30 -17.82
N LEU A 69 -8.39 5.20 -17.09
CA LEU A 69 -9.75 5.61 -17.43
C LEU A 69 -9.80 6.36 -18.77
N THR A 70 -8.86 7.28 -19.00
CA THR A 70 -8.78 8.02 -20.27
C THR A 70 -8.48 7.09 -21.46
N ASP A 71 -7.59 6.12 -21.26
CA ASP A 71 -7.29 5.11 -22.26
C ASP A 71 -8.50 4.23 -22.55
N LEU A 72 -9.20 3.78 -21.49
CA LEU A 72 -10.43 2.99 -21.64
C LEU A 72 -11.50 3.75 -22.44
N MET A 73 -11.73 5.02 -22.13
CA MET A 73 -12.66 5.86 -22.89
C MET A 73 -12.25 5.97 -24.37
N THR A 74 -10.94 6.18 -24.62
CA THR A 74 -10.40 6.26 -25.98
C THR A 74 -10.62 4.95 -26.73
N SER A 75 -10.35 3.82 -26.07
CA SER A 75 -10.53 2.49 -26.65
C SER A 75 -11.99 2.17 -26.91
N CYS A 76 -12.91 2.60 -26.04
CA CYS A 76 -14.36 2.48 -26.26
C CYS A 76 -14.81 3.29 -27.48
N ILE A 77 -14.34 4.52 -27.64
CA ILE A 77 -14.66 5.35 -28.81
C ILE A 77 -14.11 4.68 -30.09
N GLY A 78 -12.85 4.23 -30.08
CA GLY A 78 -12.27 3.51 -31.18
C GLY A 78 -13.05 2.25 -31.55
N PHE A 79 -13.42 1.46 -30.55
CA PHE A 79 -14.26 0.27 -30.72
C PHE A 79 -15.59 0.60 -31.43
N VAL A 80 -16.32 1.64 -30.98
CA VAL A 80 -17.58 2.05 -31.59
C VAL A 80 -17.41 2.46 -33.05
N VAL A 81 -16.37 3.24 -33.36
CA VAL A 81 -16.08 3.69 -34.76
C VAL A 81 -15.78 2.47 -35.64
N TYR A 82 -14.92 1.56 -35.20
CA TYR A 82 -14.56 0.39 -36.00
C TYR A 82 -15.72 -0.62 -36.09
N LEU A 83 -16.55 -0.74 -35.03
CA LEU A 83 -17.76 -1.54 -35.07
C LEU A 83 -18.74 -1.00 -36.14
N ALA A 84 -18.95 0.31 -36.17
CA ALA A 84 -19.81 0.94 -37.20
C ALA A 84 -19.29 0.70 -38.62
N LEU A 85 -17.95 0.74 -38.84
CA LEU A 85 -17.36 0.42 -40.12
C LEU A 85 -17.61 -1.05 -40.52
N LEU A 86 -17.42 -1.99 -39.60
CA LEU A 86 -17.56 -3.42 -39.86
C LEU A 86 -19.02 -3.86 -40.01
N THR A 87 -19.96 -3.23 -39.31
CA THR A 87 -21.40 -3.56 -39.43
C THR A 87 -21.94 -3.21 -40.77
N ASN A 88 -21.39 -2.17 -41.46
CA ASN A 88 -21.74 -1.85 -42.84
C ASN A 88 -21.33 -2.94 -43.85
N LEU A 89 -20.30 -3.75 -43.51
CA LEU A 89 -19.88 -4.88 -44.35
C LEU A 89 -20.69 -6.15 -43.99
N ASN A 90 -20.56 -6.59 -42.74
CA ASN A 90 -21.27 -7.76 -42.22
C ASN A 90 -21.18 -7.82 -40.68
N LEU A 91 -22.35 -7.82 -40.02
CA LEU A 91 -22.43 -7.89 -38.55
C LEU A 91 -21.83 -9.21 -37.98
N TRP A 92 -22.00 -10.32 -38.71
CA TRP A 92 -21.48 -11.62 -38.29
C TRP A 92 -19.94 -11.65 -38.25
N LEU A 93 -19.27 -10.93 -39.15
CA LEU A 93 -17.83 -10.81 -39.16
C LEU A 93 -17.34 -10.05 -37.91
N ALA A 94 -17.97 -8.95 -37.57
CA ALA A 94 -17.65 -8.20 -36.36
C ALA A 94 -17.86 -9.06 -35.09
N ALA A 95 -18.97 -9.79 -35.00
CA ALA A 95 -19.24 -10.71 -33.90
C ALA A 95 -18.21 -11.83 -33.80
N LEU A 96 -17.81 -12.44 -34.93
CA LEU A 96 -16.80 -13.49 -34.98
C LEU A 96 -15.46 -12.99 -34.46
N VAL A 97 -15.00 -11.81 -34.93
CA VAL A 97 -13.73 -11.22 -34.51
C VAL A 97 -13.76 -10.85 -33.04
N ALA A 98 -14.83 -10.26 -32.54
CA ALA A 98 -14.98 -9.94 -31.12
C ALA A 98 -14.95 -11.19 -30.24
N ALA A 99 -15.73 -12.23 -30.60
CA ALA A 99 -15.79 -13.47 -29.84
C ALA A 99 -14.43 -14.20 -29.81
N THR A 100 -13.79 -14.35 -30.96
CA THR A 100 -12.46 -15.01 -31.03
C THR A 100 -11.39 -14.22 -30.31
N THR A 101 -11.43 -12.89 -30.35
CA THR A 101 -10.51 -12.02 -29.60
C THR A 101 -10.73 -12.17 -28.09
N ALA A 102 -11.97 -12.17 -27.62
CA ALA A 102 -12.29 -12.37 -26.22
C ALA A 102 -11.81 -13.74 -25.72
N VAL A 103 -12.04 -14.82 -26.50
CA VAL A 103 -11.55 -16.17 -26.15
C VAL A 103 -10.03 -16.19 -26.03
N SER A 104 -9.31 -15.62 -27.00
CA SER A 104 -7.84 -15.50 -26.97
C SER A 104 -7.36 -14.75 -25.73
N TYR A 105 -8.00 -13.61 -25.43
CA TYR A 105 -7.69 -12.79 -24.26
C TYR A 105 -7.84 -13.57 -22.94
N PHE A 106 -9.00 -14.20 -22.73
CA PHE A 106 -9.24 -14.95 -21.50
C PHE A 106 -8.34 -16.19 -21.36
N ALA A 107 -8.01 -16.87 -22.45
CA ALA A 107 -7.06 -17.98 -22.45
C ALA A 107 -5.65 -17.51 -22.01
N SER A 108 -5.15 -16.44 -22.61
CA SER A 108 -3.85 -15.85 -22.28
C SER A 108 -3.82 -15.29 -20.85
N LYS A 109 -4.90 -14.59 -20.43
CA LYS A 109 -5.02 -14.04 -19.08
C LYS A 109 -4.92 -15.12 -18.01
N ARG A 110 -5.64 -16.24 -18.16
CA ARG A 110 -5.63 -17.34 -17.20
C ARG A 110 -4.24 -17.96 -17.01
N ILE A 111 -3.42 -17.97 -18.06
CA ILE A 111 -2.03 -18.45 -17.96
C ILE A 111 -1.14 -17.39 -17.29
N ASN A 112 -1.34 -16.12 -17.61
CA ASN A 112 -0.57 -15.01 -17.05
C ASN A 112 -0.87 -14.75 -15.56
N GLU A 113 -2.07 -15.13 -15.07
CA GLU A 113 -2.44 -15.06 -13.65
C GLU A 113 -1.57 -15.93 -12.74
N TRP A 114 -0.80 -16.88 -13.30
CA TRP A 114 0.08 -17.74 -12.52
C TRP A 114 1.07 -16.92 -11.66
N GLY A 115 1.65 -15.86 -12.21
CA GLY A 115 2.55 -14.97 -11.48
C GLY A 115 1.88 -14.27 -10.30
N TYR A 116 0.63 -13.88 -10.46
CA TYR A 116 -0.17 -13.28 -9.39
C TYR A 116 -0.48 -14.27 -8.26
N LEU A 117 -0.87 -15.49 -8.62
CA LEU A 117 -1.18 -16.56 -7.66
C LEU A 117 0.04 -17.00 -6.82
N HIS A 118 1.27 -16.83 -7.36
CA HIS A 118 2.51 -17.18 -6.66
C HIS A 118 3.29 -15.94 -6.17
N ARG A 119 2.63 -14.79 -6.08
CA ARG A 119 3.26 -13.54 -5.64
C ARG A 119 3.78 -13.61 -4.20
N SER A 120 3.13 -14.38 -3.33
CA SER A 120 3.60 -14.58 -1.96
C SER A 120 4.95 -15.29 -1.89
N GLU A 121 5.17 -16.29 -2.76
CA GLU A 121 6.46 -17.00 -2.88
C GLU A 121 7.56 -16.05 -3.41
N GLU A 122 7.23 -15.23 -4.41
CA GLU A 122 8.15 -14.21 -4.95
C GLU A 122 8.54 -13.20 -3.87
N LEU A 123 7.56 -12.69 -3.11
CA LEU A 123 7.80 -11.72 -2.04
C LEU A 123 8.65 -12.29 -0.91
N GLU A 124 8.47 -13.55 -0.54
CA GLU A 124 9.29 -14.19 0.48
C GLU A 124 10.77 -14.26 0.05
N LEU A 125 11.03 -14.67 -1.20
CA LEU A 125 12.38 -14.71 -1.76
C LEU A 125 13.01 -13.32 -1.86
N THR A 126 12.25 -12.34 -2.31
CA THR A 126 12.70 -10.94 -2.42
C THR A 126 13.03 -10.35 -1.05
N LYS A 127 12.20 -10.58 -0.03
CA LYS A 127 12.46 -10.14 1.35
C LYS A 127 13.75 -10.73 1.91
N ARG A 128 14.07 -11.99 1.62
CA ARG A 128 15.32 -12.63 2.07
C ARG A 128 16.55 -12.01 1.39
N ILE A 129 16.46 -11.71 0.08
CA ILE A 129 17.52 -11.03 -0.67
C ILE A 129 17.73 -9.61 -0.10
N GLU A 130 16.65 -8.89 0.12
CA GLU A 130 16.68 -7.54 0.66
C GLU A 130 17.25 -7.52 2.09
N TYR A 131 16.85 -8.47 2.94
CA TYR A 131 17.44 -8.63 4.27
C TYR A 131 18.95 -8.83 4.23
N ALA A 132 19.44 -9.73 3.37
CA ALA A 132 20.89 -9.95 3.22
C ALA A 132 21.61 -8.67 2.76
N ASN A 133 21.04 -7.96 1.78
CA ASN A 133 21.58 -6.69 1.28
C ASN A 133 21.58 -5.59 2.35
N LYS A 134 20.45 -5.38 3.01
CA LYS A 134 20.30 -4.36 4.06
C LYS A 134 21.26 -4.62 5.22
N THR A 135 21.38 -5.88 5.66
CA THR A 135 22.31 -6.26 6.72
C THR A 135 23.75 -6.02 6.30
N ALA A 136 24.14 -6.41 5.07
CA ALA A 136 25.49 -6.23 4.55
C ALA A 136 25.90 -4.76 4.41
N THR A 137 24.97 -3.87 4.13
CA THR A 137 25.22 -2.43 3.90
C THR A 137 24.98 -1.56 5.13
N SER A 138 24.32 -2.10 6.16
CA SER A 138 24.02 -1.34 7.38
C SER A 138 25.26 -1.06 8.22
N ARG A 139 25.39 0.21 8.64
CA ARG A 139 26.45 0.63 9.58
C ARG A 139 26.33 -0.06 10.94
N GLU A 140 25.11 -0.37 11.36
CA GLU A 140 24.81 -1.01 12.64
C GLU A 140 25.46 -2.39 12.74
N PHE A 141 25.32 -3.22 11.69
CA PHE A 141 25.86 -4.56 11.63
C PHE A 141 27.34 -4.63 11.20
N ALA A 142 27.93 -3.50 10.79
CA ALA A 142 29.27 -3.47 10.22
C ALA A 142 30.36 -4.05 11.16
N LYS A 143 30.25 -3.83 12.48
CA LYS A 143 31.13 -4.38 13.51
C LYS A 143 30.94 -5.89 13.72
N ASP A 144 29.69 -6.35 13.75
CA ASP A 144 29.33 -7.75 13.97
C ASP A 144 29.74 -8.61 12.78
N ILE A 145 29.57 -8.12 11.57
CA ILE A 145 30.01 -8.79 10.33
C ILE A 145 31.53 -9.03 10.38
N ARG A 146 32.32 -8.04 10.86
CA ARG A 146 33.79 -8.16 10.96
C ARG A 146 34.23 -9.03 12.11
N MET A 147 33.60 -8.86 13.28
CA MET A 147 33.99 -9.57 14.50
C MET A 147 33.65 -11.06 14.42
N PHE A 148 32.49 -11.40 13.89
CA PHE A 148 32.00 -12.78 13.79
C PHE A 148 32.23 -13.42 12.42
N GLY A 149 32.87 -12.73 11.48
CA GLY A 149 33.17 -13.28 10.16
C GLY A 149 31.92 -13.61 9.31
N LEU A 150 30.81 -12.86 9.49
CA LEU A 150 29.50 -13.17 8.89
C LEU A 150 29.42 -12.95 7.37
N ARG A 151 30.51 -12.46 6.74
CA ARG A 151 30.55 -12.20 5.30
C ARG A 151 30.18 -13.44 4.48
N GLY A 152 30.82 -14.56 4.73
CA GLY A 152 30.55 -15.80 4.00
C GLY A 152 29.12 -16.28 4.14
N TRP A 153 28.59 -16.20 5.36
CA TRP A 153 27.19 -16.55 5.61
C TRP A 153 26.22 -15.65 4.84
N LEU A 154 26.45 -14.33 4.79
CA LEU A 154 25.60 -13.40 4.02
C LEU A 154 25.70 -13.65 2.51
N GLU A 155 26.91 -13.92 2.00
CA GLU A 155 27.14 -14.27 0.59
C GLU A 155 26.43 -15.59 0.23
N ASP A 156 26.48 -16.59 1.09
CA ASP A 156 25.78 -17.87 0.90
C ASP A 156 24.26 -17.72 0.96
N LEU A 157 23.74 -16.93 1.92
CA LEU A 157 22.33 -16.63 2.04
C LEU A 157 21.81 -15.91 0.79
N TRP A 158 22.51 -14.88 0.35
CA TRP A 158 22.17 -14.13 -0.86
C TRP A 158 22.24 -15.01 -2.10
N GLY A 159 23.33 -15.74 -2.29
CA GLY A 159 23.57 -16.59 -3.46
C GLY A 159 22.59 -17.76 -3.56
N SER A 160 22.28 -18.42 -2.44
CA SER A 160 21.31 -19.52 -2.42
C SER A 160 19.89 -19.01 -2.70
N THR A 161 19.50 -17.88 -2.10
CA THR A 161 18.19 -17.28 -2.33
C THR A 161 18.07 -16.76 -3.76
N MET A 162 19.12 -16.16 -4.34
CA MET A 162 19.13 -15.67 -5.71
C MET A 162 18.99 -16.83 -6.72
N ARG A 163 19.58 -18.01 -6.45
CA ARG A 163 19.35 -19.20 -7.27
C ARG A 163 17.89 -19.66 -7.24
N LEU A 164 17.25 -19.65 -6.07
CA LEU A 164 15.83 -19.97 -5.94
C LEU A 164 14.94 -18.94 -6.67
N TYR A 165 15.24 -17.66 -6.50
CA TYR A 165 14.54 -16.59 -7.18
C TYR A 165 14.68 -16.67 -8.71
N SER A 166 15.89 -16.93 -9.22
CA SER A 166 16.11 -17.10 -10.67
C SER A 166 15.38 -18.33 -11.22
N ALA A 167 15.33 -19.43 -10.47
CA ALA A 167 14.55 -20.62 -10.85
C ALA A 167 13.04 -20.33 -10.87
N PHE A 168 12.53 -19.57 -9.90
CA PHE A 168 11.15 -19.10 -9.87
C PHE A 168 10.84 -18.22 -11.09
N CYS A 169 11.69 -17.24 -11.40
CA CYS A 169 11.54 -16.37 -12.57
C CYS A 169 11.56 -17.20 -13.88
N ALA A 170 12.49 -18.14 -14.02
CA ALA A 170 12.56 -19.00 -15.19
C ALA A 170 11.28 -19.85 -15.37
N LYS A 171 10.68 -20.34 -14.27
CA LYS A 171 9.40 -21.07 -14.30
C LYS A 171 8.25 -20.15 -14.72
N ARG A 172 8.21 -18.92 -14.21
CA ARG A 172 7.22 -17.89 -14.58
C ARG A 172 7.34 -17.55 -16.07
N GLU A 173 8.55 -17.20 -16.52
CA GLU A 173 8.79 -16.82 -17.91
C GLU A 173 8.44 -17.94 -18.91
N ARG A 174 8.73 -19.19 -18.56
CA ARG A 174 8.34 -20.33 -19.38
C ARG A 174 6.82 -20.42 -19.57
N LYS A 175 6.04 -20.13 -18.54
CA LYS A 175 4.58 -20.09 -18.65
C LYS A 175 4.10 -18.92 -19.52
N TYR A 176 4.72 -17.76 -19.39
CA TYR A 176 4.38 -16.58 -20.20
C TYR A 176 4.74 -16.80 -21.68
N ILE A 177 5.85 -17.46 -21.98
CA ILE A 177 6.21 -17.84 -23.36
C ILE A 177 5.11 -18.73 -23.96
N TRP A 178 4.62 -19.73 -23.22
CA TRP A 178 3.52 -20.57 -23.71
C TRP A 178 2.22 -19.79 -23.91
N ALA A 179 1.89 -18.86 -23.04
CA ALA A 179 0.75 -17.95 -23.19
C ALA A 179 0.86 -17.15 -24.49
N ASN A 180 2.04 -16.57 -24.74
CA ASN A 180 2.31 -15.80 -25.96
C ASN A 180 2.24 -16.66 -27.23
N ILE A 181 2.75 -17.89 -27.21
CA ILE A 181 2.65 -18.80 -28.34
C ILE A 181 1.19 -19.12 -28.66
N ILE A 182 0.37 -19.43 -27.64
CA ILE A 182 -1.06 -19.69 -27.80
C ILE A 182 -1.76 -18.46 -28.39
N ASP A 183 -1.46 -17.26 -27.88
CA ASP A 183 -2.04 -16.02 -28.39
C ASP A 183 -1.67 -15.75 -29.86
N ILE A 184 -0.40 -15.98 -30.25
CA ILE A 184 0.06 -15.85 -31.63
C ILE A 184 -0.71 -16.80 -32.54
N VAL A 185 -0.86 -18.08 -32.13
CA VAL A 185 -1.57 -19.10 -32.93
C VAL A 185 -3.06 -18.72 -33.07
N LEU A 186 -3.72 -18.33 -31.97
CA LEU A 186 -5.12 -17.94 -32.01
C LEU A 186 -5.34 -16.65 -32.82
N THR A 187 -4.42 -15.70 -32.73
CA THR A 187 -4.45 -14.47 -33.53
C THR A 187 -4.26 -14.76 -35.03
N PHE A 188 -3.33 -15.66 -35.37
CA PHE A 188 -3.14 -16.10 -36.75
C PHE A 188 -4.38 -16.79 -37.32
N LEU A 189 -4.99 -17.71 -36.59
CA LEU A 189 -6.22 -18.40 -37.00
C LEU A 189 -7.38 -17.40 -37.15
N ARG A 190 -7.58 -16.51 -36.18
CA ARG A 190 -8.62 -15.47 -36.24
C ARG A 190 -8.47 -14.59 -37.47
N ASN A 191 -7.26 -14.05 -37.69
CA ASN A 191 -7.00 -13.16 -38.81
C ASN A 191 -7.11 -13.93 -40.16
N GLY A 192 -6.66 -15.16 -40.23
CA GLY A 192 -6.80 -16.03 -41.39
C GLY A 192 -8.27 -16.23 -41.76
N ILE A 193 -9.12 -16.57 -40.80
CA ILE A 193 -10.57 -16.75 -41.05
C ILE A 193 -11.21 -15.40 -41.46
N ALA A 194 -10.90 -14.32 -40.78
CA ALA A 194 -11.45 -12.98 -41.06
C ALA A 194 -11.04 -12.50 -42.46
N TYR A 195 -9.79 -12.69 -42.86
CA TYR A 195 -9.30 -12.31 -44.19
C TYR A 195 -9.83 -13.22 -45.29
N ALA A 196 -9.89 -14.53 -45.07
CA ALA A 196 -10.52 -15.42 -46.02
C ALA A 196 -11.97 -15.09 -46.29
N PHE A 197 -12.72 -14.73 -45.23
CA PHE A 197 -14.11 -14.25 -45.34
C PHE A 197 -14.20 -12.92 -46.11
N LEU A 198 -13.32 -11.96 -45.81
CA LEU A 198 -13.26 -10.68 -46.51
C LEU A 198 -12.94 -10.85 -48.00
N ILE A 199 -11.96 -11.69 -48.35
CA ILE A 199 -11.61 -12.03 -49.74
C ILE A 199 -12.81 -12.64 -50.43
N GLY A 200 -13.50 -13.62 -49.81
CA GLY A 200 -14.68 -14.26 -50.33
C GLY A 200 -15.81 -13.26 -50.66
N ILE A 201 -16.08 -12.31 -49.78
CA ILE A 201 -17.07 -11.24 -50.02
C ILE A 201 -16.60 -10.31 -51.15
N THR A 202 -15.31 -9.98 -51.19
CA THR A 202 -14.76 -9.08 -52.21
C THR A 202 -14.91 -9.69 -53.60
N VAL A 203 -14.56 -10.98 -53.78
CA VAL A 203 -14.70 -11.70 -55.03
C VAL A 203 -16.18 -11.87 -55.45
N LYS A 204 -17.05 -12.16 -54.45
CA LYS A 204 -18.47 -12.38 -54.73
C LYS A 204 -19.26 -11.09 -55.07
N ASN A 205 -18.94 -10.02 -54.36
CA ASN A 205 -19.69 -8.74 -54.47
C ASN A 205 -18.95 -7.69 -55.32
N GLY A 206 -17.74 -7.96 -55.85
CA GLY A 206 -17.00 -7.04 -56.70
C GLY A 206 -16.58 -5.74 -55.95
N LEU A 207 -16.18 -5.86 -54.70
CA LEU A 207 -15.76 -4.68 -53.86
C LEU A 207 -14.53 -4.00 -54.50
N PRO A 208 -14.54 -2.65 -54.59
CA PRO A 208 -13.35 -1.91 -55.08
C PRO A 208 -12.18 -2.06 -54.11
N ALA A 209 -10.97 -2.00 -54.64
CA ALA A 209 -9.72 -2.18 -53.88
C ALA A 209 -9.61 -1.21 -52.68
N SER A 210 -10.11 0.00 -52.82
CA SER A 210 -10.13 1.01 -51.73
C SER A 210 -10.99 0.55 -50.52
N GLN A 211 -12.14 -0.05 -50.78
CA GLN A 211 -13.00 -0.57 -49.71
C GLN A 211 -12.41 -1.85 -49.10
N PHE A 212 -11.80 -2.72 -49.92
CA PHE A 212 -11.08 -3.88 -49.39
C PHE A 212 -9.99 -3.48 -48.41
N LEU A 213 -9.14 -2.50 -48.76
CA LEU A 213 -8.09 -2.00 -47.89
C LEU A 213 -8.64 -1.36 -46.62
N LEU A 214 -9.74 -0.62 -46.71
CA LEU A 214 -10.41 -0.04 -45.56
C LEU A 214 -10.87 -1.12 -44.57
N TYR A 215 -11.57 -2.14 -45.06
CA TYR A 215 -12.08 -3.24 -44.23
C TYR A 215 -10.98 -4.12 -43.70
N PHE A 216 -9.90 -4.34 -44.46
CA PHE A 216 -8.71 -5.08 -44.03
C PHE A 216 -8.04 -4.38 -42.83
N ALA A 217 -7.83 -3.07 -42.90
CA ALA A 217 -7.32 -2.27 -41.81
C ALA A 217 -8.28 -2.23 -40.61
N ALA A 218 -9.60 -2.15 -40.89
CA ALA A 218 -10.62 -2.12 -39.86
C ALA A 218 -10.67 -3.42 -39.04
N LEU A 219 -10.51 -4.59 -39.66
CA LEU A 219 -10.51 -5.89 -38.96
C LEU A 219 -9.37 -5.97 -37.95
N SER A 220 -8.15 -5.57 -38.33
CA SER A 220 -6.99 -5.57 -37.43
C SER A 220 -7.17 -4.58 -36.28
N GLY A 221 -7.62 -3.35 -36.58
CA GLY A 221 -7.84 -2.31 -35.58
C GLY A 221 -8.97 -2.67 -34.61
N PHE A 222 -10.07 -3.26 -35.09
CA PHE A 222 -11.17 -3.68 -34.23
C PHE A 222 -10.75 -4.70 -33.17
N ALA A 223 -9.99 -5.74 -33.57
CA ALA A 223 -9.47 -6.72 -32.63
C ALA A 223 -8.57 -6.09 -31.57
N GLN A 224 -7.74 -5.13 -31.95
CA GLN A 224 -6.88 -4.41 -31.01
C GLN A 224 -7.70 -3.62 -29.97
N TRP A 225 -8.74 -2.89 -30.39
CA TRP A 225 -9.62 -2.15 -29.46
C TRP A 225 -10.31 -3.08 -28.47
N VAL A 226 -10.74 -4.28 -28.89
CA VAL A 226 -11.32 -5.29 -27.98
C VAL A 226 -10.32 -5.70 -26.91
N VAL A 227 -9.08 -6.01 -27.30
CA VAL A 227 -8.00 -6.39 -26.36
C VAL A 227 -7.71 -5.25 -25.40
N GLU A 228 -7.55 -4.04 -25.92
CA GLU A 228 -7.25 -2.86 -25.08
C GLU A 228 -8.34 -2.58 -24.04
N ILE A 229 -9.62 -2.69 -24.41
CA ILE A 229 -10.73 -2.54 -23.45
C ILE A 229 -10.64 -3.58 -22.35
N LEU A 230 -10.43 -4.86 -22.70
CA LEU A 230 -10.34 -5.94 -21.72
C LEU A 230 -9.13 -5.77 -20.79
N ASP A 231 -7.99 -5.36 -21.32
CA ASP A 231 -6.78 -5.07 -20.54
C ASP A 231 -7.00 -3.89 -19.60
N LYS A 232 -7.55 -2.79 -20.11
CA LYS A 232 -7.80 -1.60 -19.27
C LYS A 232 -8.81 -1.89 -18.16
N LEU A 233 -9.85 -2.69 -18.43
CA LEU A 233 -10.77 -3.16 -17.39
C LEU A 233 -10.07 -4.01 -16.33
N SER A 234 -9.16 -4.90 -16.74
CA SER A 234 -8.38 -5.72 -15.81
C SER A 234 -7.43 -4.87 -14.94
N VAL A 235 -6.74 -3.91 -15.55
CA VAL A 235 -5.86 -2.97 -14.83
C VAL A 235 -6.67 -2.10 -13.88
N MET A 236 -7.81 -1.57 -14.32
CA MET A 236 -8.69 -0.74 -13.49
C MET A 236 -9.25 -1.50 -12.29
N HIS A 237 -9.58 -2.79 -12.46
CA HIS A 237 -9.97 -3.64 -11.34
C HIS A 237 -8.86 -3.77 -10.29
N LYS A 238 -7.62 -4.01 -10.71
CA LYS A 238 -6.46 -4.05 -9.79
C LYS A 238 -6.26 -2.71 -9.08
N GLN A 239 -6.29 -1.60 -9.83
CA GLN A 239 -6.16 -0.24 -9.26
C GLN A 239 -7.28 0.07 -8.26
N SER A 240 -8.49 -0.41 -8.52
CA SER A 240 -9.63 -0.30 -7.59
C SER A 240 -9.37 -1.02 -6.26
N LEU A 241 -8.74 -2.19 -6.29
CA LEU A 241 -8.36 -2.92 -5.07
C LEU A 241 -7.29 -2.16 -4.27
N ASP A 242 -6.28 -1.62 -4.95
CA ASP A 242 -5.24 -0.81 -4.30
C ASP A 242 -5.83 0.46 -3.65
N ILE A 243 -6.77 1.13 -4.32
CA ILE A 243 -7.49 2.29 -3.77
C ILE A 243 -8.39 1.89 -2.59
N SER A 244 -9.01 0.70 -2.66
CA SER A 244 -9.78 0.17 -1.53
C SER A 244 -8.90 -0.08 -0.30
N THR A 245 -7.66 -0.53 -0.51
CA THR A 245 -6.66 -0.70 0.56
C THR A 245 -6.30 0.63 1.23
N ILE A 246 -6.17 1.72 0.44
CA ILE A 246 -5.96 3.08 0.99
C ILE A 246 -7.15 3.47 1.88
N ARG A 247 -8.37 3.24 1.40
CA ARG A 247 -9.58 3.56 2.16
C ARG A 247 -9.67 2.76 3.45
N GLU A 248 -9.43 1.45 3.38
CA GLU A 248 -9.43 0.55 4.54
C GLU A 248 -8.42 1.01 5.60
N PHE A 249 -7.24 1.47 5.18
CA PHE A 249 -6.24 2.02 6.10
C PHE A 249 -6.69 3.34 6.74
N LEU A 250 -7.26 4.26 5.96
CA LEU A 250 -7.74 5.54 6.48
C LEU A 250 -8.95 5.38 7.41
N ASP A 251 -9.81 4.40 7.12
CA ASP A 251 -11.00 4.07 7.92
C ASP A 251 -10.69 3.11 9.08
N TRP A 252 -9.39 2.77 9.33
CA TRP A 252 -9.00 1.89 10.43
C TRP A 252 -9.44 2.46 11.78
N ASP A 253 -10.05 1.61 12.61
CA ASP A 253 -10.63 1.99 13.89
C ASP A 253 -9.60 2.57 14.88
N GLU A 254 -9.99 3.63 15.57
CA GLU A 254 -9.22 4.24 16.64
C GLU A 254 -9.69 3.69 18.00
N PRO A 255 -8.82 2.97 18.75
CA PRO A 255 -9.18 2.48 20.07
C PRO A 255 -9.39 3.60 21.09
N PHE A 256 -8.79 4.79 20.86
CA PHE A 256 -8.94 5.95 21.74
C PHE A 256 -9.74 7.06 21.04
N ASP A 257 -10.61 7.71 21.79
CA ASP A 257 -11.23 8.96 21.34
C ASP A 257 -10.25 10.14 21.59
N LEU A 258 -9.44 10.42 20.57
CA LEU A 258 -8.42 11.46 20.64
C LEU A 258 -9.01 12.89 20.55
N ASN A 259 -10.22 13.02 20.03
CA ASN A 259 -10.86 14.33 19.78
C ASN A 259 -12.02 14.64 20.73
N GLY A 260 -12.59 13.62 21.36
CA GLY A 260 -13.68 13.74 22.35
C GLY A 260 -13.18 13.63 23.78
N GLY A 261 -14.12 13.39 24.70
CA GLY A 261 -13.86 13.31 26.12
C GLY A 261 -13.86 14.67 26.84
N GLU A 262 -13.79 14.62 28.17
CA GLU A 262 -13.78 15.81 29.01
C GLU A 262 -12.45 16.55 28.87
N ARG A 263 -12.52 17.89 28.69
CA ARG A 263 -11.32 18.72 28.55
C ARG A 263 -10.61 18.88 29.88
N ILE A 264 -9.29 18.76 29.87
CA ILE A 264 -8.42 19.05 31.00
C ILE A 264 -7.82 20.43 30.76
N ALA A 265 -8.22 21.41 31.57
CA ALA A 265 -7.57 22.72 31.58
C ALA A 265 -6.18 22.59 32.21
N PHE A 266 -5.13 22.95 31.45
CA PHE A 266 -3.81 23.07 32.05
C PHE A 266 -3.76 24.26 32.99
N GLU A 267 -3.56 24.00 34.30
CA GLU A 267 -3.40 25.01 35.33
C GLU A 267 -1.96 24.94 35.85
N PRO A 268 -1.14 26.00 35.69
CA PRO A 268 0.19 26.05 36.27
C PRO A 268 0.12 25.77 37.77
N ASN A 269 0.96 24.89 38.31
CA ASN A 269 1.02 24.50 39.73
C ASN A 269 -0.15 23.64 40.25
N LYS A 270 -1.06 23.16 39.39
CA LYS A 270 -2.04 22.18 39.81
C LYS A 270 -1.34 20.85 40.12
N GLN A 271 -1.68 20.29 41.26
CA GLN A 271 -1.15 19.02 41.70
C GLN A 271 -2.07 17.91 41.24
N TYR A 272 -1.47 16.83 40.70
CA TYR A 272 -2.19 15.67 40.19
C TYR A 272 -1.81 14.41 40.98
N GLU A 273 -2.80 13.63 41.40
CA GLU A 273 -2.63 12.30 41.92
C GLU A 273 -2.94 11.28 40.79
N ILE A 274 -2.09 10.28 40.62
CA ILE A 274 -2.33 9.16 39.69
C ILE A 274 -2.46 7.88 40.51
N ARG A 275 -3.58 7.18 40.34
CA ARG A 275 -3.83 5.92 41.00
C ARG A 275 -4.14 4.81 40.01
N LEU A 276 -3.41 3.73 40.11
CA LEU A 276 -3.69 2.47 39.44
C LEU A 276 -4.51 1.61 40.40
N ASP A 277 -5.68 1.14 39.96
CA ASP A 277 -6.65 0.39 40.72
C ASP A 277 -6.85 -0.97 40.05
N ASP A 278 -6.18 -1.98 40.59
CA ASP A 278 -6.20 -3.39 40.12
C ASP A 278 -5.82 -3.54 38.62
N VAL A 279 -4.79 -2.83 38.18
CA VAL A 279 -4.39 -2.73 36.77
C VAL A 279 -3.67 -3.98 36.31
N SER A 280 -4.23 -4.67 35.30
CA SER A 280 -3.57 -5.72 34.51
C SER A 280 -3.44 -5.28 33.07
N PHE A 281 -2.36 -5.71 32.41
CA PHE A 281 -2.13 -5.41 31.00
C PHE A 281 -1.48 -6.56 30.25
N ARG A 282 -2.04 -6.86 29.07
CA ARG A 282 -1.52 -7.85 28.12
C ARG A 282 -1.37 -7.22 26.75
N TYR A 283 -0.21 -7.38 26.13
CA TYR A 283 -0.02 -7.00 24.72
C TYR A 283 -0.86 -7.88 23.78
N PRO A 284 -1.34 -7.34 22.63
CA PRO A 284 -2.01 -8.14 21.61
C PRO A 284 -1.18 -9.36 21.21
N LYS A 285 -1.83 -10.52 21.11
CA LYS A 285 -1.21 -11.82 20.75
C LYS A 285 -0.22 -12.39 21.80
N ALA A 286 -0.10 -11.79 22.98
CA ALA A 286 0.70 -12.36 24.07
C ALA A 286 -0.11 -13.39 24.87
N ASP A 287 0.55 -14.49 25.30
CA ASP A 287 -0.08 -15.55 26.09
C ASP A 287 -0.23 -15.21 27.58
N LYS A 288 0.56 -14.24 28.06
CA LYS A 288 0.62 -13.88 29.49
C LYS A 288 0.52 -12.38 29.68
N ASP A 289 0.03 -11.99 30.84
CA ASP A 289 0.01 -10.60 31.26
C ASP A 289 1.43 -10.10 31.49
N THR A 290 1.71 -8.89 31.00
CA THR A 290 2.95 -8.17 31.27
C THR A 290 2.93 -7.51 32.64
N LEU A 291 1.74 -7.07 33.06
CA LEU A 291 1.44 -6.56 34.40
C LEU A 291 0.17 -7.22 34.92
N SER A 292 0.15 -7.58 36.20
CA SER A 292 -0.99 -8.27 36.83
C SER A 292 -1.30 -7.62 38.17
N HIS A 293 -2.55 -7.18 38.34
CA HIS A 293 -3.13 -6.68 39.59
C HIS A 293 -2.29 -5.60 40.28
N ILE A 294 -1.79 -4.62 39.51
CA ILE A 294 -0.99 -3.51 40.04
C ILE A 294 -1.88 -2.50 40.74
N ASN A 295 -1.59 -2.28 42.01
CA ASN A 295 -2.19 -1.23 42.85
C ASN A 295 -1.07 -0.27 43.25
N LEU A 296 -1.14 0.98 42.79
CA LEU A 296 -0.13 2.00 43.02
C LEU A 296 -0.78 3.38 43.07
N THR A 297 -0.41 4.18 44.04
CA THR A 297 -0.80 5.59 44.08
C THR A 297 0.47 6.43 44.06
N VAL A 298 0.51 7.42 43.17
CA VAL A 298 1.56 8.42 43.09
C VAL A 298 0.96 9.74 43.53
N HIS A 299 1.40 10.19 44.68
CA HIS A 299 0.86 11.44 45.26
C HIS A 299 1.51 12.69 44.64
N PRO A 300 0.84 13.84 44.71
CA PRO A 300 1.40 15.10 44.22
C PRO A 300 2.77 15.40 44.80
N GLY A 301 3.73 15.70 43.92
CA GLY A 301 5.11 16.02 44.33
C GLY A 301 5.97 14.81 44.77
N GLU A 302 5.42 13.60 44.74
CA GLU A 302 6.15 12.38 45.08
C GLU A 302 7.20 12.03 44.03
N LYS A 303 8.35 11.52 44.47
CA LYS A 303 9.40 10.95 43.62
C LYS A 303 9.40 9.44 43.76
N LEU A 304 8.97 8.75 42.75
CA LEU A 304 8.91 7.29 42.71
C LEU A 304 10.03 6.72 41.88
N ALA A 305 10.76 5.71 42.44
CA ALA A 305 11.73 4.90 41.70
C ALA A 305 11.16 3.52 41.41
N ILE A 306 11.14 3.14 40.12
CA ILE A 306 10.69 1.83 39.67
C ILE A 306 11.90 1.00 39.30
N VAL A 307 12.17 -0.06 40.05
CA VAL A 307 13.30 -0.98 39.85
C VAL A 307 12.81 -2.39 39.53
N GLY A 308 13.59 -3.14 38.76
CA GLY A 308 13.29 -4.52 38.41
C GLY A 308 14.16 -5.02 37.25
N LEU A 309 14.09 -6.33 37.01
CA LEU A 309 14.84 -6.96 35.91
C LEU A 309 14.38 -6.46 34.53
N ASN A 310 15.21 -6.70 33.52
CA ASN A 310 14.81 -6.43 32.13
C ASN A 310 13.61 -7.33 31.78
N GLY A 311 12.61 -6.75 31.13
CA GLY A 311 11.36 -7.44 30.81
C GLY A 311 10.31 -7.47 31.93
N ALA A 312 10.58 -6.92 33.11
CA ALA A 312 9.64 -6.89 34.24
C ALA A 312 8.44 -5.93 34.07
N GLY A 313 8.23 -5.34 32.90
CA GLY A 313 7.08 -4.47 32.63
C GLY A 313 7.23 -3.00 32.99
N LYS A 314 8.43 -2.53 33.42
CA LYS A 314 8.67 -1.12 33.83
C LYS A 314 8.23 -0.10 32.76
N THR A 315 8.68 -0.28 31.52
CA THR A 315 8.31 0.59 30.42
C THR A 315 6.82 0.52 30.08
N THR A 316 6.21 -0.66 30.23
CA THR A 316 4.76 -0.86 30.03
C THR A 316 3.98 -0.11 31.09
N LEU A 317 4.40 -0.14 32.34
CA LEU A 317 3.79 0.61 33.42
C LEU A 317 3.84 2.12 33.15
N VAL A 318 4.97 2.65 32.69
CA VAL A 318 5.09 4.07 32.32
C VAL A 318 4.17 4.41 31.14
N LYS A 319 4.10 3.56 30.13
CA LYS A 319 3.19 3.76 28.99
C LYS A 319 1.70 3.78 29.39
N LEU A 320 1.32 2.96 30.34
CA LEU A 320 -0.03 2.96 30.93
C LEU A 320 -0.30 4.23 31.72
N VAL A 321 0.63 4.65 32.60
CA VAL A 321 0.52 5.89 33.36
C VAL A 321 0.42 7.10 32.45
N CYS A 322 1.21 7.18 31.38
CA CYS A 322 1.15 8.25 30.39
C CYS A 322 -0.07 8.16 29.46
N GLY A 323 -0.87 7.11 29.54
CA GLY A 323 -2.06 6.94 28.71
C GLY A 323 -1.80 6.50 27.26
N PHE A 324 -0.59 6.04 26.91
CA PHE A 324 -0.31 5.45 25.58
C PHE A 324 -0.99 4.09 25.40
N LEU A 325 -1.29 3.42 26.51
CA LEU A 325 -1.99 2.14 26.56
C LEU A 325 -3.10 2.24 27.58
N ASP A 326 -4.21 1.53 27.33
CA ASP A 326 -5.25 1.32 28.32
C ASP A 326 -5.06 -0.04 28.99
N PRO A 327 -5.36 -0.18 30.28
CA PRO A 327 -5.30 -1.47 30.97
C PRO A 327 -6.30 -2.46 30.37
N THR A 328 -5.89 -3.74 30.29
CA THR A 328 -6.78 -4.83 29.90
C THR A 328 -7.86 -5.06 30.98
N GLU A 329 -7.46 -4.93 32.25
CA GLU A 329 -8.34 -5.01 33.43
C GLU A 329 -7.96 -3.92 34.43
N GLY A 330 -8.93 -3.48 35.21
CA GLY A 330 -8.75 -2.40 36.15
C GLY A 330 -8.88 -1.02 35.51
N ARG A 331 -8.37 0.01 36.20
CA ARG A 331 -8.46 1.40 35.74
C ARG A 331 -7.33 2.25 36.28
N ILE A 332 -7.04 3.32 35.53
CA ILE A 332 -6.08 4.36 35.92
C ILE A 332 -6.87 5.62 36.19
N LEU A 333 -6.62 6.24 37.33
CA LEU A 333 -7.38 7.38 37.80
C LEU A 333 -6.46 8.60 37.91
N LEU A 334 -6.93 9.75 37.39
CA LEU A 334 -6.34 11.05 37.59
C LEU A 334 -7.23 11.81 38.58
N ASN A 335 -6.73 12.16 39.77
CA ASN A 335 -7.51 12.80 40.82
C ASN A 335 -8.85 12.08 41.13
N GLY A 336 -8.86 10.74 41.06
CA GLY A 336 -10.02 9.89 41.31
C GLY A 336 -10.93 9.65 40.10
N GLU A 337 -10.71 10.27 38.95
CA GLU A 337 -11.47 10.11 37.73
C GLU A 337 -10.73 9.21 36.75
N ASP A 338 -11.44 8.29 36.06
CA ASP A 338 -10.85 7.39 35.07
C ASP A 338 -10.29 8.18 33.87
N ILE A 339 -9.03 7.92 33.50
CA ILE A 339 -8.36 8.63 32.41
C ILE A 339 -9.05 8.47 31.07
N ARG A 340 -9.84 7.44 30.87
CA ARG A 340 -10.62 7.18 29.64
C ARG A 340 -11.76 8.18 29.43
N LYS A 341 -12.17 8.92 30.44
CA LYS A 341 -13.17 9.98 30.34
C LYS A 341 -12.62 11.27 29.74
N PHE A 342 -11.32 11.51 29.89
CA PHE A 342 -10.69 12.74 29.46
C PHE A 342 -10.30 12.73 27.99
N ASN A 343 -10.22 13.92 27.39
CA ASN A 343 -9.59 14.09 26.10
C ASN A 343 -8.13 13.60 26.18
N ARG A 344 -7.78 12.65 25.33
CA ARG A 344 -6.49 11.96 25.41
C ARG A 344 -5.31 12.90 25.12
N ASN A 345 -5.48 13.85 24.21
CA ASN A 345 -4.44 14.82 23.89
C ASN A 345 -4.20 15.79 25.07
N ASP A 346 -5.27 16.23 25.74
CA ASP A 346 -5.12 17.05 26.95
C ASP A 346 -4.44 16.26 28.08
N TYR A 347 -4.75 14.95 28.19
CA TYR A 347 -4.09 14.08 29.16
C TYR A 347 -2.59 13.92 28.86
N TYR A 348 -2.20 13.72 27.58
CA TYR A 348 -0.78 13.66 27.19
C TYR A 348 -0.04 14.95 27.53
N ALA A 349 -0.66 16.11 27.41
CA ALA A 349 -0.07 17.41 27.70
C ALA A 349 0.31 17.59 29.20
N LEU A 350 -0.19 16.72 30.09
CA LEU A 350 0.19 16.74 31.52
C LEU A 350 1.58 16.14 31.76
N PHE A 351 2.15 15.41 30.80
CA PHE A 351 3.39 14.65 30.99
C PHE A 351 4.54 15.27 30.20
N SER A 352 5.72 15.24 30.82
CA SER A 352 7.00 15.38 30.14
C SER A 352 7.77 14.08 30.37
N ALA A 353 8.10 13.36 29.30
CA ALA A 353 8.72 12.04 29.40
C ALA A 353 10.01 11.96 28.57
N VAL A 354 11.04 11.36 29.14
CA VAL A 354 12.25 10.98 28.44
C VAL A 354 12.29 9.46 28.34
N PHE A 355 12.12 8.94 27.15
CA PHE A 355 12.18 7.50 26.90
C PHE A 355 13.61 7.04 26.67
N GLN A 356 13.90 5.75 26.90
CA GLN A 356 15.20 5.16 26.67
C GLN A 356 15.58 5.20 25.18
N GLU A 357 14.60 4.98 24.29
CA GLU A 357 14.73 5.15 22.84
C GLU A 357 14.15 6.51 22.48
N PHE A 358 14.99 7.50 22.31
CA PHE A 358 14.58 8.84 21.85
C PHE A 358 15.03 9.05 20.41
N SER A 359 14.18 9.70 19.64
CA SER A 359 14.49 10.09 18.26
C SER A 359 15.20 11.42 18.26
N VAL A 360 16.34 11.50 17.58
CA VAL A 360 17.04 12.76 17.29
C VAL A 360 16.69 13.12 15.85
N LEU A 361 16.09 14.28 15.69
CA LEU A 361 15.79 14.84 14.38
C LEU A 361 17.06 15.47 13.78
N ASP A 362 17.16 15.49 12.46
CA ASP A 362 18.27 16.14 11.73
C ASP A 362 18.04 17.67 11.65
N VAL A 363 18.00 18.28 12.82
CA VAL A 363 17.81 19.72 13.05
C VAL A 363 18.78 20.16 14.15
N THR A 364 18.81 21.44 14.50
CA THR A 364 19.71 21.94 15.56
C THR A 364 19.38 21.35 16.94
N VAL A 365 20.35 21.36 17.85
CA VAL A 365 20.12 20.92 19.25
C VAL A 365 19.00 21.72 19.90
N LYS A 366 18.93 23.03 19.62
CA LYS A 366 17.91 23.95 20.13
C LYS A 366 16.51 23.49 19.69
N GLU A 367 16.32 23.19 18.40
CA GLU A 367 15.05 22.71 17.84
C GLU A 367 14.70 21.30 18.36
N ASN A 368 15.69 20.41 18.55
CA ASN A 368 15.47 19.11 19.16
C ASN A 368 14.97 19.20 20.61
N VAL A 369 15.50 20.15 21.38
CA VAL A 369 15.10 20.37 22.79
C VAL A 369 13.75 21.07 22.87
N ALA A 370 13.55 22.12 22.08
CA ALA A 370 12.31 22.90 22.06
C ALA A 370 11.14 22.20 21.37
N GLN A 371 11.43 21.22 20.51
CA GLN A 371 10.45 20.51 19.67
C GLN A 371 9.57 21.46 18.82
N CYS A 372 10.12 22.63 18.50
CA CYS A 372 9.49 23.64 17.62
C CYS A 372 10.58 24.38 16.83
N VAL A 373 10.18 24.96 15.69
CA VAL A 373 11.09 25.72 14.80
C VAL A 373 11.08 27.21 15.17
N ASP A 374 9.90 27.73 15.51
CA ASP A 374 9.67 29.15 15.81
C ASP A 374 9.25 29.37 17.27
N GLY A 375 9.58 30.54 17.83
CA GLY A 375 9.14 30.93 19.18
C GLY A 375 9.88 30.24 20.32
N ILE A 376 11.12 29.76 20.07
CA ILE A 376 11.94 29.10 21.09
C ILE A 376 12.36 30.09 22.16
N ASP A 377 11.95 29.84 23.41
CA ASP A 377 12.43 30.57 24.57
C ASP A 377 13.90 30.23 24.81
N GLU A 378 14.75 31.26 24.91
CA GLU A 378 16.19 31.15 25.11
C GLU A 378 16.60 31.22 26.57
N ALA A 379 15.64 31.36 27.53
CA ALA A 379 15.91 31.48 28.95
C ALA A 379 16.30 30.20 29.64
#